data_b4602ecd2d7e20e641ae2194acebf0fb
#
_entry.id   b4602ecd2d7e20e641ae2194acebf0fb
#
_cell.length_a   1.000
_cell.length_b   1.000
_cell.length_c   1.000
_cell.angle_alpha   90.00
_cell.angle_beta   90.00
_cell.angle_gamma   90.00
#
_symmetry.space_group_name_H-M   'P 1'
#
loop_
_entity.id
_entity.type
_entity.pdbx_description
1 polymer ?
#
loop_
_entity_poly.entity_id
_entity_poly.type
_entity_poly.pdbx_seq_one_letter_code
_entity_poly.pdbx_strand_id
1 'polypeptide(L)'
;MIDESKVIITDDYMPQEDFNLIKGFIMGNEMAWYWIGNYGGGYPLMEHVFYSEKRGPELHVGTPMVNTTAFRYVDPLIARIKPAGLVRIRANCNWRTDINTMEQRAWHTDVPFECTTGIYYLHAVSY
;
A
#
# COMPACT_ATOMS: atom_id res chain seq x y z
N MET A 1 19.55 5.32 -5.73
CA MET A 1 20.15 4.40 -4.74
C MET A 1 19.40 4.58 -3.43
N ILE A 2 18.94 3.52 -2.82
CA ILE A 2 18.28 3.58 -1.50
C ILE A 2 19.39 3.74 -0.46
N ASP A 3 19.25 4.71 0.40
CA ASP A 3 20.08 4.84 1.59
C ASP A 3 19.55 3.84 2.65
N GLU A 4 20.20 2.69 2.75
CA GLU A 4 19.79 1.61 3.67
C GLU A 4 19.79 2.06 5.14
N SER A 5 20.55 3.10 5.48
CA SER A 5 20.55 3.66 6.85
C SER A 5 19.22 4.31 7.24
N LYS A 6 18.37 4.59 6.23
CA LYS A 6 17.02 5.16 6.42
C LYS A 6 15.91 4.11 6.40
N VAL A 7 16.25 2.83 6.20
CA VAL A 7 15.27 1.75 6.23
C VAL A 7 15.12 1.26 7.67
N ILE A 8 13.90 1.32 8.18
CA ILE A 8 13.56 0.82 9.52
C ILE A 8 12.63 -0.36 9.34
N ILE A 9 13.01 -1.50 9.91
CA ILE A 9 12.18 -2.71 9.93
C ILE A 9 11.74 -2.93 11.37
N THR A 10 10.45 -3.11 11.56
CA THR A 10 9.86 -3.34 12.89
C THR A 10 8.91 -4.52 12.80
N ASP A 11 9.23 -5.58 13.51
CA ASP A 11 8.34 -6.72 13.68
C ASP A 11 7.26 -6.41 14.71
N ASP A 12 6.12 -7.10 14.60
CA ASP A 12 4.99 -6.97 15.53
C ASP A 12 4.56 -5.51 15.79
N TYR A 13 4.58 -4.71 14.73
CA TYR A 13 4.36 -3.26 14.82
C TYR A 13 3.00 -2.89 15.41
N MET A 14 1.96 -3.67 15.10
CA MET A 14 0.59 -3.45 15.59
C MET A 14 0.24 -4.41 16.72
N PRO A 15 -0.60 -4.01 17.69
CA PRO A 15 -1.26 -4.96 18.56
C PRO A 15 -1.98 -6.04 17.76
N GLN A 16 -1.98 -7.28 18.26
CA GLN A 16 -2.53 -8.43 17.54
C GLN A 16 -4.00 -8.25 17.15
N GLU A 17 -4.77 -7.59 18.00
CA GLU A 17 -6.19 -7.30 17.73
C GLU A 17 -6.36 -6.37 16.53
N ASP A 18 -5.60 -5.27 16.48
CA ASP A 18 -5.64 -4.31 15.37
C ASP A 18 -5.11 -4.94 14.07
N PHE A 19 -4.05 -5.76 14.17
CA PHE A 19 -3.56 -6.54 13.04
C PHE A 19 -4.63 -7.46 12.47
N ASN A 20 -5.33 -8.20 13.33
CA ASN A 20 -6.38 -9.11 12.91
C ASN A 20 -7.55 -8.38 12.26
N LEU A 21 -7.91 -7.19 12.75
CA LEU A 21 -8.93 -6.35 12.16
C LEU A 21 -8.57 -5.93 10.74
N ILE A 22 -7.37 -5.38 10.55
CA ILE A 22 -6.88 -4.93 9.25
C ILE A 22 -6.76 -6.11 8.27
N LYS A 23 -6.12 -7.18 8.72
CA LYS A 23 -5.93 -8.39 7.91
C LYS A 23 -7.25 -9.03 7.53
N GLY A 24 -8.17 -9.16 8.48
CA GLY A 24 -9.48 -9.77 8.25
C GLY A 24 -10.29 -9.02 7.19
N PHE A 25 -10.22 -7.70 7.16
CA PHE A 25 -10.87 -6.89 6.14
C PHE A 25 -10.16 -7.00 4.78
N ILE A 26 -8.85 -6.80 4.74
CA ILE A 26 -8.10 -6.75 3.47
C ILE A 26 -8.04 -8.13 2.80
N MET A 27 -7.86 -9.20 3.58
CA MET A 27 -7.77 -10.58 3.08
C MET A 27 -9.14 -11.27 2.99
N GLY A 28 -10.19 -10.61 3.46
CA GLY A 28 -11.56 -11.11 3.42
C GLY A 28 -12.24 -10.85 2.06
N ASN A 29 -13.56 -11.05 2.05
CA ASN A 29 -14.39 -10.91 0.86
C ASN A 29 -15.20 -9.60 0.81
N GLU A 30 -14.98 -8.70 1.76
CA GLU A 30 -15.73 -7.43 1.85
C GLU A 30 -15.03 -6.29 1.13
N MET A 31 -13.69 -6.34 1.00
CA MET A 31 -12.92 -5.30 0.33
C MET A 31 -12.94 -5.50 -1.19
N ALA A 32 -13.28 -4.44 -1.92
CA ALA A 32 -13.17 -4.44 -3.37
C ALA A 32 -11.71 -4.32 -3.80
N TRP A 33 -11.30 -5.18 -4.70
CA TRP A 33 -10.02 -5.11 -5.38
C TRP A 33 -10.22 -4.65 -6.83
N TYR A 34 -9.39 -3.71 -7.27
CA TYR A 34 -9.46 -3.16 -8.62
C TYR A 34 -8.26 -3.64 -9.44
N TRP A 35 -8.53 -4.14 -10.61
CA TRP A 35 -7.50 -4.59 -11.56
C TRP A 35 -6.74 -3.40 -12.15
N ILE A 36 -5.42 -3.43 -12.04
CA ILE A 36 -4.51 -2.49 -12.70
C ILE A 36 -3.69 -3.28 -13.72
N GLY A 37 -4.09 -3.19 -14.99
CA GLY A 37 -3.55 -4.05 -16.04
C GLY A 37 -2.15 -3.70 -16.51
N ASN A 38 -1.70 -2.47 -16.32
CA ASN A 38 -0.47 -1.98 -16.94
C ASN A 38 0.25 -0.97 -16.03
N TYR A 39 0.65 -1.43 -14.86
CA TYR A 39 1.34 -0.56 -13.92
C TYR A 39 2.86 -0.61 -14.17
N GLY A 40 3.45 0.54 -14.59
CA GLY A 40 4.89 0.82 -14.55
C GLY A 40 5.84 -0.25 -15.14
N GLY A 41 5.46 -0.92 -16.23
CA GLY A 41 6.32 -1.93 -16.84
C GLY A 41 5.61 -3.25 -17.19
N GLY A 42 4.27 -3.27 -17.11
CA GLY A 42 3.50 -4.40 -17.64
C GLY A 42 3.16 -5.51 -16.65
N TYR A 43 3.36 -5.28 -15.35
CA TYR A 43 2.94 -6.27 -14.34
C TYR A 43 1.56 -5.92 -13.80
N PRO A 44 0.57 -6.79 -14.03
CA PRO A 44 -0.75 -6.58 -13.48
C PRO A 44 -0.71 -6.76 -11.95
N LEU A 45 -1.45 -5.92 -11.26
CA LEU A 45 -1.70 -6.04 -9.82
C LEU A 45 -3.15 -5.72 -9.52
N MET A 46 -3.61 -6.07 -8.34
CA MET A 46 -4.86 -5.53 -7.81
C MET A 46 -4.54 -4.49 -6.74
N GLU A 47 -5.33 -3.43 -6.73
CA GLU A 47 -5.16 -2.32 -5.82
C GLU A 47 -6.49 -1.95 -5.18
N HIS A 48 -6.44 -1.51 -3.93
CA HIS A 48 -7.50 -0.77 -3.28
C HIS A 48 -6.92 0.50 -2.66
N VAL A 49 -7.45 1.66 -3.06
CA VAL A 49 -7.00 2.95 -2.53
C VAL A 49 -7.91 3.37 -1.39
N PHE A 50 -7.38 3.44 -0.17
CA PHE A 50 -8.10 3.94 1.01
C PHE A 50 -8.11 5.46 1.06
N TYR A 51 -7.00 6.07 0.69
CA TYR A 51 -6.82 7.51 0.66
C TYR A 51 -5.87 7.94 -0.45
N SER A 52 -6.19 8.99 -1.15
CA SER A 52 -5.29 9.65 -2.09
C SER A 52 -5.52 11.16 -2.07
N GLU A 53 -4.46 11.92 -1.83
CA GLU A 53 -4.50 13.37 -1.95
C GLU A 53 -4.47 13.77 -3.43
N LYS A 54 -5.43 14.61 -3.85
CA LYS A 54 -5.42 15.19 -5.19
C LYS A 54 -4.36 16.27 -5.30
N ARG A 55 -3.31 15.98 -6.03
CA ARG A 55 -2.35 17.00 -6.47
C ARG A 55 -2.19 16.96 -7.99
N GLY A 56 -2.69 18.01 -8.66
CA GLY A 56 -2.43 18.25 -10.07
C GLY A 56 -3.33 17.50 -11.07
N PRO A 57 -3.08 17.71 -12.37
CA PRO A 57 -3.91 17.20 -13.45
C PRO A 57 -3.76 15.70 -13.74
N GLU A 58 -2.84 15.01 -13.07
CA GLU A 58 -2.50 13.60 -13.34
C GLU A 58 -3.38 12.59 -12.59
N LEU A 59 -4.48 13.04 -12.01
CA LEU A 59 -5.40 12.11 -11.39
C LEU A 59 -6.15 11.32 -12.43
N HIS A 60 -5.89 10.03 -12.42
CA HIS A 60 -6.71 9.10 -13.17
C HIS A 60 -8.18 9.25 -12.75
N VAL A 61 -8.99 9.66 -13.71
CA VAL A 61 -10.43 9.74 -13.57
C VAL A 61 -10.93 8.40 -13.05
N GLY A 62 -11.57 8.40 -11.89
CA GLY A 62 -12.17 7.21 -11.31
C GLY A 62 -11.50 6.64 -10.07
N THR A 63 -10.33 7.15 -9.66
CA THR A 63 -9.75 6.76 -8.37
C THR A 63 -10.48 7.49 -7.25
N PRO A 64 -11.24 6.81 -6.37
CA PRO A 64 -11.91 7.46 -5.26
C PRO A 64 -10.87 8.07 -4.32
N MET A 65 -11.03 9.32 -3.98
CA MET A 65 -10.07 10.04 -3.12
C MET A 65 -10.07 9.52 -1.69
N VAL A 66 -11.24 9.18 -1.20
CA VAL A 66 -11.46 8.59 0.13
C VAL A 66 -12.56 7.55 0.00
N ASN A 67 -12.26 6.33 0.38
CA ASN A 67 -13.29 5.34 0.66
C ASN A 67 -13.54 5.37 2.17
N THR A 68 -14.46 6.20 2.62
CA THR A 68 -14.72 6.39 4.05
C THR A 68 -15.15 5.11 4.76
N THR A 69 -15.84 4.20 4.07
CA THR A 69 -16.27 2.92 4.65
C THR A 69 -15.09 1.99 4.92
N ALA A 70 -14.15 1.91 3.99
CA ALA A 70 -12.97 1.07 4.12
C ALA A 70 -11.86 1.74 4.95
N PHE A 71 -11.78 3.07 4.94
CA PHE A 71 -10.75 3.84 5.64
C PHE A 71 -10.69 3.51 7.15
N ARG A 72 -11.83 3.28 7.78
CA ARG A 72 -11.92 2.92 9.21
C ARG A 72 -11.07 1.70 9.60
N TYR A 73 -10.82 0.79 8.67
CA TYR A 73 -10.03 -0.42 8.94
C TYR A 73 -8.53 -0.14 9.00
N VAL A 74 -8.06 0.97 8.44
CA VAL A 74 -6.66 1.41 8.52
C VAL A 74 -6.41 2.49 9.58
N ASP A 75 -7.46 3.00 10.21
CA ASP A 75 -7.36 3.98 11.29
C ASP A 75 -6.41 3.58 12.42
N PRO A 76 -6.42 2.33 12.93
CA PRO A 76 -5.50 1.93 13.98
C PRO A 76 -4.03 2.04 13.57
N LEU A 77 -3.73 1.75 12.30
CA LEU A 77 -2.38 1.90 11.76
C LEU A 77 -1.97 3.37 11.67
N ILE A 78 -2.87 4.23 11.19
CA ILE A 78 -2.64 5.69 11.10
C ILE A 78 -2.45 6.28 12.50
N ALA A 79 -3.28 5.90 13.45
CA ALA A 79 -3.19 6.36 14.83
C ALA A 79 -1.85 5.97 15.49
N ARG A 80 -1.27 4.85 15.10
CA ARG A 80 0.03 4.41 15.59
C ARG A 80 1.19 5.12 14.90
N ILE A 81 1.13 5.31 13.59
CA ILE A 81 2.17 6.01 12.81
C ILE A 81 2.19 7.50 13.16
N LYS A 82 1.03 8.12 13.42
CA LYS A 82 0.86 9.55 13.69
C LYS A 82 1.53 10.44 12.64
N PRO A 83 1.20 10.27 11.37
CA PRO A 83 1.80 11.07 10.32
C PRO A 83 1.39 12.54 10.45
N ALA A 84 2.28 13.46 10.07
CA ALA A 84 1.96 14.89 10.01
C ALA A 84 0.94 15.21 8.91
N GLY A 85 0.88 14.39 7.87
CA GLY A 85 -0.08 14.45 6.78
C GLY A 85 -0.07 13.15 5.98
N LEU A 86 -1.15 12.91 5.26
CA LEU A 86 -1.29 11.73 4.42
C LEU A 86 -1.22 12.13 2.95
N VAL A 87 -0.46 11.38 2.17
CA VAL A 87 -0.40 11.52 0.71
C VAL A 87 -1.24 10.43 0.06
N ARG A 88 -1.00 9.18 0.44
CA ARG A 88 -1.71 8.02 -0.10
C ARG A 88 -1.66 6.84 0.86
N ILE A 89 -2.76 6.09 0.90
CA ILE A 89 -2.84 4.79 1.57
C ILE A 89 -3.49 3.83 0.59
N ARG A 90 -2.81 2.73 0.30
CA ARG A 90 -3.31 1.68 -0.60
C ARG A 90 -2.93 0.29 -0.13
N ALA A 91 -3.76 -0.68 -0.47
CA ALA A 91 -3.40 -2.09 -0.43
C ALA A 91 -3.06 -2.55 -1.85
N ASN A 92 -1.99 -3.31 -1.98
CA ASN A 92 -1.58 -3.93 -3.23
C ASN A 92 -1.60 -5.45 -3.08
N CYS A 93 -2.17 -6.14 -4.05
CA CYS A 93 -2.10 -7.58 -4.17
C CYS A 93 -1.29 -7.93 -5.42
N ASN A 94 -0.13 -8.52 -5.22
CA ASN A 94 0.75 -8.97 -6.30
C ASN A 94 0.66 -10.49 -6.40
N TRP A 95 0.50 -11.00 -7.61
CA TRP A 95 0.56 -12.44 -7.84
C TRP A 95 1.97 -12.97 -7.71
N ARG A 96 2.07 -14.19 -7.20
CA ARG A 96 3.28 -14.95 -7.39
C ARG A 96 3.41 -15.27 -8.88
N THR A 97 4.56 -14.95 -9.45
CA THR A 97 4.93 -15.34 -10.80
C THR A 97 6.13 -16.28 -10.74
N ASP A 98 6.25 -17.19 -11.71
CA ASP A 98 7.41 -18.08 -11.80
C ASP A 98 8.69 -17.37 -12.23
N ILE A 99 8.55 -16.10 -12.62
CA ILE A 99 9.67 -15.24 -13.00
C ILE A 99 10.20 -14.57 -11.74
N ASN A 100 11.49 -14.55 -11.57
CA ASN A 100 12.14 -13.84 -10.48
C ASN A 100 11.97 -12.31 -10.69
N THR A 101 10.83 -11.81 -10.20
CA THR A 101 10.33 -10.46 -10.52
C THR A 101 11.09 -9.34 -9.83
N MET A 102 11.96 -9.65 -8.86
CA MET A 102 12.75 -8.65 -8.14
C MET A 102 13.70 -7.88 -9.07
N GLU A 103 14.24 -8.54 -10.08
CA GLU A 103 15.13 -7.92 -11.06
C GLU A 103 14.39 -7.08 -12.13
N GLN A 104 13.09 -7.27 -12.24
CA GLN A 104 12.29 -6.67 -13.31
C GLN A 104 11.51 -5.43 -12.89
N ARG A 105 11.42 -5.15 -11.60
CA ARG A 105 10.78 -3.94 -11.10
C ARG A 105 11.80 -2.84 -10.96
N ALA A 106 11.73 -1.87 -11.86
CA ALA A 106 12.56 -0.68 -11.76
C ALA A 106 12.28 0.06 -10.44
N TRP A 107 13.34 0.42 -9.75
CA TRP A 107 13.24 1.32 -8.62
C TRP A 107 12.63 2.65 -9.05
N HIS A 108 11.62 3.10 -8.34
CA HIS A 108 10.93 4.35 -8.63
C HIS A 108 10.51 5.04 -7.33
N THR A 109 10.28 6.33 -7.42
CA THR A 109 9.61 7.09 -6.37
C THR A 109 8.13 7.24 -6.73
N ASP A 110 7.27 7.02 -5.75
CA ASP A 110 5.82 7.14 -5.94
C ASP A 110 5.36 8.58 -6.10
N VAL A 111 6.11 9.52 -5.57
CA VAL A 111 5.82 10.96 -5.59
C VAL A 111 7.09 11.77 -5.86
N PRO A 112 6.98 12.95 -6.50
CA PRO A 112 8.13 13.76 -6.88
C PRO A 112 8.64 14.68 -5.76
N PHE A 113 8.32 14.39 -4.51
CA PHE A 113 8.73 15.17 -3.34
C PHE A 113 9.16 14.25 -2.21
N GLU A 114 9.88 14.80 -1.24
CA GLU A 114 10.35 14.05 -0.08
C GLU A 114 9.17 13.61 0.79
N CYS A 115 9.09 12.32 1.07
CA CYS A 115 8.08 11.72 1.94
C CYS A 115 8.62 10.45 2.58
N THR A 116 7.94 9.99 3.63
CA THR A 116 8.17 8.68 4.23
C THR A 116 7.18 7.67 3.64
N THR A 117 7.69 6.56 3.15
CA THR A 117 6.86 5.43 2.69
C THR A 117 6.93 4.31 3.72
N GLY A 118 5.77 3.88 4.20
CA GLY A 118 5.63 2.70 5.05
C GLY A 118 5.02 1.54 4.25
N ILE A 119 5.55 0.34 4.44
CA ILE A 119 4.97 -0.89 3.90
C ILE A 119 4.60 -1.78 5.08
N TYR A 120 3.35 -2.18 5.14
CA TYR A 120 2.82 -3.05 6.18
C TYR A 120 2.41 -4.40 5.56
N TYR A 121 3.12 -5.45 5.94
CA TYR A 121 2.89 -6.79 5.44
C TYR A 121 1.83 -7.51 6.27
N LEU A 122 0.84 -8.10 5.58
CA LEU A 122 -0.29 -8.79 6.22
C LEU A 122 -0.12 -10.31 6.31
N HIS A 123 0.91 -10.84 5.67
CA HIS A 123 1.25 -12.27 5.74
C HIS A 123 2.75 -12.46 5.59
N ALA A 124 3.24 -13.54 6.12
CA ALA A 124 4.62 -13.92 5.91
C ALA A 124 4.85 -14.30 4.45
N VAL A 125 5.91 -13.79 3.87
CA VAL A 125 6.37 -14.19 2.54
C VAL A 125 7.56 -15.11 2.77
N SER A 126 7.42 -16.38 2.37
CA SER A 126 8.57 -17.26 2.29
C SER A 126 9.28 -17.00 0.97
N TYR A 127 10.52 -16.61 1.05
CA TYR A 127 11.42 -16.46 -0.08
C TYR A 127 12.04 -17.81 -0.44
#